data_0a34c62b9cba5b4e1b6aaa5ec7ed6f99
#
_entry.id   0a34c62b9cba5b4e1b6aaa5ec7ed6f99
#
_cell.length_a   1.000
_cell.length_b   1.000
_cell.length_c   1.000
_cell.angle_alpha   90.00
_cell.angle_beta   90.00
_cell.angle_gamma   90.00
#
_symmetry.space_group_name_H-M   'P 1'
#
loop_
_entity.id
_entity.type
_entity.pdbx_description
1 polymer ?
#
loop_
_entity_poly.entity_id
_entity_poly.type
_entity_poly.pdbx_seq_one_letter_code
_entity_poly.pdbx_strand_id
1 'polypeptide(L)'
;MEKILVVEDNKTLAKLIAKKINLELGFEVEVAYSFLEAKLFLKRYSYFLTLVDLNLPDAPNGEIVDHILESGNHVIVLSGNIDKTFRANMLKKNIIDYVNKGGVDDINFIINTIARLKKNKEHKILVVDDSMVFRKQMQSMLENMFFKVITVAHGEEALGILNSVSDISLVLTDYHMPVMDGLELTTEIRKKYTKNDLTIITISGDNDDDTTAMFLKSGANDYIKKPFSKEEFSCRINNSIEALENIYTITNHANRDFLTGLYNRRYFFNNMFPYFEKAIADSEKFTIAVIDIDYFKKINDTYGHEIGDRVINNLADILRTNISQDDIVARFGGEEFCIVLKNITPEQALSRFEKIREKVQNTIVSLENEEKIKFTVSIGVLLHPEETLEESINQADMLLYNAKQNGRNRIEHN
;
A
#
# COMPACT_ATOMS: atom_id res chain seq x y z
N MET A 1 6.10 3.80 -20.77
CA MET A 1 6.98 3.35 -19.66
C MET A 1 7.76 4.56 -19.17
N GLU A 2 7.94 4.69 -17.87
CA GLU A 2 8.81 5.74 -17.33
C GLU A 2 10.27 5.38 -17.61
N LYS A 3 11.08 6.40 -17.93
CA LYS A 3 12.49 6.24 -18.30
C LYS A 3 13.41 6.83 -17.25
N ILE A 4 14.60 6.23 -17.10
CA ILE A 4 15.68 6.77 -16.30
C ILE A 4 16.86 7.08 -17.22
N LEU A 5 17.51 8.22 -17.00
CA LEU A 5 18.75 8.58 -17.68
C LEU A 5 19.93 8.34 -16.74
N VAL A 6 20.92 7.59 -17.18
CA VAL A 6 22.18 7.39 -16.48
C VAL A 6 23.28 8.14 -17.22
N VAL A 7 23.92 9.10 -16.58
CA VAL A 7 25.03 9.87 -17.14
C VAL A 7 26.31 9.53 -16.38
N GLU A 8 27.16 8.75 -17.00
CA GLU A 8 28.37 8.19 -16.39
C GLU A 8 29.41 7.88 -17.49
N ASP A 9 30.61 8.44 -17.40
CA ASP A 9 31.67 8.27 -18.41
C ASP A 9 32.29 6.87 -18.38
N ASN A 10 32.29 6.21 -17.20
CA ASN A 10 32.71 4.82 -17.08
C ASN A 10 31.67 3.88 -17.69
N LYS A 11 31.92 3.42 -18.92
CA LYS A 11 31.02 2.57 -19.68
C LYS A 11 30.61 1.26 -18.98
N THR A 12 31.52 0.69 -18.19
CA THR A 12 31.26 -0.56 -17.44
C THR A 12 30.28 -0.30 -16.31
N LEU A 13 30.51 0.75 -15.52
CA LEU A 13 29.66 1.14 -14.41
C LEU A 13 28.27 1.58 -14.90
N ALA A 14 28.21 2.44 -15.93
CA ALA A 14 26.97 2.87 -16.55
C ALA A 14 26.09 1.70 -17.01
N LYS A 15 26.67 0.74 -17.71
CA LYS A 15 25.96 -0.46 -18.17
C LYS A 15 25.51 -1.36 -17.01
N LEU A 16 26.30 -1.48 -15.95
CA LEU A 16 25.96 -2.27 -14.77
C LEU A 16 24.75 -1.66 -14.05
N ILE A 17 24.78 -0.35 -13.80
CA ILE A 17 23.66 0.40 -13.17
C ILE A 17 22.42 0.27 -14.04
N ALA A 18 22.52 0.54 -15.35
CA ALA A 18 21.39 0.47 -16.27
C ALA A 18 20.76 -0.92 -16.33
N LYS A 19 21.59 -1.97 -16.43
CA LYS A 19 21.10 -3.36 -16.43
C LYS A 19 20.37 -3.71 -15.15
N LYS A 20 20.90 -3.30 -14.01
CA LYS A 20 20.32 -3.60 -12.69
C LYS A 20 18.98 -2.89 -12.49
N ILE A 21 18.89 -1.60 -12.85
CA ILE A 21 17.64 -0.83 -12.82
C ILE A 21 16.56 -1.49 -13.70
N ASN A 22 16.93 -1.90 -14.91
CA ASN A 22 15.99 -2.52 -15.84
C ASN A 22 15.48 -3.89 -15.30
N LEU A 23 16.40 -4.76 -14.83
CA LEU A 23 16.05 -6.10 -14.35
C LEU A 23 15.25 -6.08 -13.06
N GLU A 24 15.63 -5.23 -12.08
CA GLU A 24 15.04 -5.24 -10.74
C GLU A 24 13.81 -4.32 -10.63
N LEU A 25 13.78 -3.21 -11.38
CA LEU A 25 12.73 -2.19 -11.22
C LEU A 25 11.83 -2.01 -12.46
N GLY A 26 12.21 -2.62 -13.60
CA GLY A 26 11.42 -2.59 -14.83
C GLY A 26 11.39 -1.24 -15.55
N PHE A 27 12.34 -0.32 -15.25
CA PHE A 27 12.45 0.94 -16.00
C PHE A 27 13.18 0.74 -17.33
N GLU A 28 12.79 1.51 -18.35
CA GLU A 28 13.61 1.71 -19.53
C GLU A 28 14.77 2.66 -19.17
N VAL A 29 16.00 2.29 -19.51
CA VAL A 29 17.18 3.08 -19.14
C VAL A 29 17.93 3.53 -20.37
N GLU A 30 18.14 4.83 -20.51
CA GLU A 30 19.05 5.43 -21.48
C GLU A 30 20.37 5.80 -20.81
N VAL A 31 21.47 5.67 -21.55
CA VAL A 31 22.82 5.91 -21.03
C VAL A 31 23.51 6.97 -21.88
N ALA A 32 24.02 8.02 -21.22
CA ALA A 32 24.87 9.04 -21.80
C ALA A 32 26.27 8.95 -21.17
N TYR A 33 27.31 9.12 -21.97
CA TYR A 33 28.71 9.04 -21.51
C TYR A 33 29.38 10.41 -21.38
N SER A 34 28.62 11.48 -21.66
CA SER A 34 29.09 12.86 -21.56
C SER A 34 27.93 13.82 -21.30
N PHE A 35 28.25 15.03 -20.87
CA PHE A 35 27.26 16.08 -20.71
C PHE A 35 26.58 16.47 -22.04
N LEU A 36 27.37 16.49 -23.14
CA LEU A 36 26.84 16.79 -24.45
C LEU A 36 25.78 15.77 -24.91
N GLU A 37 26.01 14.45 -24.70
CA GLU A 37 25.06 13.40 -24.98
C GLU A 37 23.81 13.55 -24.10
N ALA A 38 24.00 13.78 -22.78
CA ALA A 38 22.88 13.97 -21.86
C ALA A 38 21.98 15.14 -22.27
N LYS A 39 22.54 16.26 -22.74
CA LYS A 39 21.75 17.37 -23.28
C LYS A 39 20.86 17.00 -24.46
N LEU A 40 21.33 16.11 -25.34
CA LEU A 40 20.54 15.64 -26.47
C LEU A 40 19.35 14.79 -26.02
N PHE A 41 19.55 13.93 -25.02
CA PHE A 41 18.50 13.11 -24.45
C PHE A 41 17.47 13.98 -23.69
N LEU A 42 17.90 14.87 -22.82
CA LEU A 42 17.05 15.76 -22.02
C LEU A 42 16.19 16.71 -22.90
N LYS A 43 16.64 17.05 -24.11
CA LYS A 43 15.83 17.82 -25.07
C LYS A 43 14.71 17.01 -25.71
N ARG A 44 14.83 15.68 -25.76
CA ARG A 44 13.88 14.80 -26.47
C ARG A 44 12.86 14.16 -25.55
N TYR A 45 13.27 13.87 -24.29
CA TYR A 45 12.48 13.08 -23.37
C TYR A 45 12.47 13.72 -21.99
N SER A 46 11.37 13.50 -21.26
CA SER A 46 11.29 13.70 -19.82
C SER A 46 11.58 12.39 -19.12
N TYR A 47 12.41 12.42 -18.09
CA TYR A 47 12.82 11.25 -17.33
C TYR A 47 12.17 11.25 -15.95
N PHE A 48 11.85 10.06 -15.44
CA PHE A 48 11.47 9.88 -14.06
C PHE A 48 12.57 10.37 -13.13
N LEU A 49 13.82 10.02 -13.47
CA LEU A 49 15.00 10.35 -12.70
C LEU A 49 16.24 10.36 -13.60
N THR A 50 17.18 11.26 -13.32
CA THR A 50 18.53 11.25 -13.90
C THR A 50 19.54 10.91 -12.81
N LEU A 51 20.34 9.87 -13.02
CA LEU A 51 21.53 9.56 -12.24
C LEU A 51 22.73 10.20 -12.93
N VAL A 52 23.50 11.02 -12.23
CA VAL A 52 24.57 11.77 -12.85
C VAL A 52 25.88 11.69 -12.10
N ASP A 53 26.95 11.32 -12.79
CA ASP A 53 28.31 11.52 -12.28
C ASP A 53 28.70 12.99 -12.31
N LEU A 54 29.33 13.45 -11.25
CA LEU A 54 29.87 14.82 -11.15
C LEU A 54 31.13 15.05 -11.97
N ASN A 55 31.90 13.99 -12.19
CA ASN A 55 33.23 14.11 -12.81
C ASN A 55 33.19 13.71 -14.30
N LEU A 56 32.33 14.34 -15.06
CA LEU A 56 32.30 14.12 -16.49
C LEU A 56 33.46 14.83 -17.21
N PRO A 57 34.05 14.26 -18.27
CA PRO A 57 35.18 14.86 -18.97
C PRO A 57 34.89 16.26 -19.54
N ASP A 58 33.63 16.50 -19.93
CA ASP A 58 33.16 17.76 -20.50
C ASP A 58 32.35 18.65 -19.52
N ALA A 59 32.24 18.23 -18.23
CA ALA A 59 31.59 18.98 -17.16
C ALA A 59 32.17 18.57 -15.77
N PRO A 60 33.43 18.90 -15.46
CA PRO A 60 34.13 18.36 -14.29
C PRO A 60 33.72 18.95 -12.93
N ASN A 61 32.93 20.04 -12.92
CA ASN A 61 32.49 20.70 -11.67
C ASN A 61 30.99 20.50 -11.40
N GLY A 62 30.34 19.53 -12.05
CA GLY A 62 28.93 19.23 -11.86
C GLY A 62 27.95 20.22 -12.50
N GLU A 63 28.38 20.93 -13.54
CA GLU A 63 27.55 21.87 -14.33
C GLU A 63 26.30 21.20 -14.90
N ILE A 64 26.39 19.92 -15.15
CA ILE A 64 25.27 19.10 -15.63
C ILE A 64 24.08 19.10 -14.66
N VAL A 65 24.34 19.17 -13.34
CA VAL A 65 23.27 19.15 -12.33
C VAL A 65 22.34 20.35 -12.49
N ASP A 66 22.91 21.55 -12.69
CA ASP A 66 22.11 22.76 -12.89
C ASP A 66 21.28 22.65 -14.15
N HIS A 67 21.86 22.14 -15.24
CA HIS A 67 21.15 21.96 -16.50
C HIS A 67 19.97 20.96 -16.40
N ILE A 68 20.13 19.86 -15.62
CA ILE A 68 19.05 18.89 -15.39
C ILE A 68 17.92 19.53 -14.58
N LEU A 69 18.26 20.27 -13.51
CA LEU A 69 17.28 20.95 -12.66
C LEU A 69 16.52 22.04 -13.43
N GLU A 70 17.22 22.84 -14.26
CA GLU A 70 16.60 23.85 -15.12
C GLU A 70 15.66 23.25 -16.19
N SER A 71 15.92 22.02 -16.62
CA SER A 71 15.04 21.29 -17.53
C SER A 71 13.82 20.63 -16.84
N GLY A 72 13.66 20.84 -15.53
CA GLY A 72 12.55 20.29 -14.72
C GLY A 72 12.66 18.79 -14.44
N ASN A 73 13.83 18.19 -14.63
CA ASN A 73 14.06 16.79 -14.32
C ASN A 73 14.63 16.60 -12.90
N HIS A 74 14.31 15.47 -12.29
CA HIS A 74 14.84 15.07 -11.00
C HIS A 74 16.23 14.45 -11.13
N VAL A 75 17.09 14.67 -10.12
CA VAL A 75 18.48 14.21 -10.18
C VAL A 75 18.95 13.58 -8.86
N ILE A 76 19.60 12.43 -8.97
CA ILE A 76 20.47 11.86 -7.95
C ILE A 76 21.91 11.99 -8.44
N VAL A 77 22.74 12.56 -7.60
CA VAL A 77 24.15 12.79 -7.87
C VAL A 77 24.98 11.59 -7.43
N LEU A 78 25.81 11.08 -8.33
CA LEU A 78 26.78 10.01 -8.06
C LEU A 78 28.18 10.63 -7.93
N SER A 79 28.95 10.27 -6.92
CA SER A 79 30.32 10.76 -6.75
C SER A 79 31.25 9.70 -6.19
N GLY A 80 32.46 9.63 -6.72
CA GLY A 80 33.53 8.75 -6.21
C GLY A 80 34.39 9.39 -5.11
N ASN A 81 34.20 10.67 -4.78
CA ASN A 81 35.00 11.40 -3.80
C ASN A 81 34.10 12.24 -2.89
N ILE A 82 34.37 12.20 -1.58
CA ILE A 82 33.58 12.93 -0.56
C ILE A 82 34.32 14.19 -0.16
N ASP A 83 34.23 15.24 -1.01
CA ASP A 83 34.49 16.58 -0.52
C ASP A 83 33.25 17.09 0.23
N LYS A 84 33.40 17.24 1.56
CA LYS A 84 32.29 17.68 2.44
C LYS A 84 31.71 19.04 2.04
N THR A 85 32.56 19.95 1.57
CA THR A 85 32.14 21.29 1.17
C THR A 85 31.37 21.27 -0.13
N PHE A 86 31.83 20.49 -1.08
CA PHE A 86 31.14 20.29 -2.37
C PHE A 86 29.79 19.59 -2.19
N ARG A 87 29.76 18.53 -1.39
CA ARG A 87 28.50 17.84 -1.01
C ARG A 87 27.48 18.79 -0.38
N ALA A 88 27.93 19.60 0.59
CA ALA A 88 27.05 20.57 1.25
C ALA A 88 26.48 21.61 0.26
N ASN A 89 27.24 22.00 -0.76
CA ASN A 89 26.75 22.90 -1.80
C ASN A 89 25.78 22.23 -2.76
N MET A 90 25.99 20.96 -3.12
CA MET A 90 25.06 20.18 -3.94
C MET A 90 23.74 19.93 -3.22
N LEU A 91 23.76 19.63 -1.92
CA LEU A 91 22.56 19.42 -1.10
C LEU A 91 21.71 20.70 -0.91
N LYS A 92 22.30 21.89 -1.10
CA LYS A 92 21.53 23.16 -1.14
C LYS A 92 20.70 23.29 -2.44
N LYS A 93 21.09 22.60 -3.50
CA LYS A 93 20.31 22.53 -4.74
C LYS A 93 19.12 21.58 -4.55
N ASN A 94 18.15 21.65 -5.44
CA ASN A 94 16.95 20.78 -5.37
C ASN A 94 17.22 19.36 -5.92
N ILE A 95 18.37 18.76 -5.60
CA ILE A 95 18.66 17.36 -5.93
C ILE A 95 17.91 16.43 -4.97
N ILE A 96 17.59 15.20 -5.40
CA ILE A 96 16.95 14.20 -4.54
C ILE A 96 17.94 13.70 -3.49
N ASP A 97 19.10 13.21 -3.95
CA ASP A 97 20.11 12.64 -3.07
C ASP A 97 21.52 12.77 -3.67
N TYR A 98 22.52 12.57 -2.82
CA TYR A 98 23.93 12.55 -3.18
C TYR A 98 24.54 11.23 -2.68
N VAL A 99 24.86 10.34 -3.61
CA VAL A 99 25.26 8.97 -3.34
C VAL A 99 26.72 8.74 -3.71
N ASN A 100 27.45 8.02 -2.85
CA ASN A 100 28.80 7.55 -3.18
C ASN A 100 28.74 6.38 -4.19
N LYS A 101 29.71 6.29 -5.11
CA LYS A 101 29.78 5.22 -6.14
C LYS A 101 31.02 4.32 -5.99
N GLY A 102 31.46 4.06 -4.76
CA GLY A 102 32.71 3.34 -4.47
C GLY A 102 32.64 1.81 -4.53
N GLY A 103 31.45 1.18 -4.49
CA GLY A 103 31.34 -0.26 -4.38
C GLY A 103 29.99 -0.86 -4.81
N VAL A 104 29.88 -2.18 -4.69
CA VAL A 104 28.64 -2.92 -5.02
C VAL A 104 27.50 -2.52 -4.09
N ASP A 105 27.79 -2.24 -2.84
CA ASP A 105 26.81 -1.81 -1.84
C ASP A 105 26.21 -0.44 -2.19
N ASP A 106 27.00 0.45 -2.79
CA ASP A 106 26.54 1.76 -3.23
C ASP A 106 25.55 1.64 -4.41
N ILE A 107 25.77 0.67 -5.32
CA ILE A 107 24.82 0.40 -6.41
C ILE A 107 23.51 -0.14 -5.83
N ASN A 108 23.56 -1.04 -4.85
CA ASN A 108 22.36 -1.53 -4.18
C ASN A 108 21.59 -0.39 -3.50
N PHE A 109 22.31 0.54 -2.87
CA PHE A 109 21.70 1.73 -2.28
C PHE A 109 20.97 2.59 -3.33
N ILE A 110 21.59 2.81 -4.51
CA ILE A 110 20.96 3.53 -5.62
C ILE A 110 19.65 2.83 -6.05
N ILE A 111 19.69 1.51 -6.24
CA ILE A 111 18.51 0.72 -6.65
C ILE A 111 17.40 0.83 -5.60
N ASN A 112 17.72 0.69 -4.32
CA ASN A 112 16.76 0.82 -3.23
C ASN A 112 16.16 2.23 -3.15
N THR A 113 16.97 3.27 -3.37
CA THR A 113 16.52 4.66 -3.42
C THR A 113 15.52 4.86 -4.57
N ILE A 114 15.82 4.36 -5.77
CA ILE A 114 14.91 4.45 -6.92
C ILE A 114 13.60 3.69 -6.65
N ALA A 115 13.70 2.48 -6.07
CA ALA A 115 12.54 1.69 -5.68
C ALA A 115 11.65 2.45 -4.68
N ARG A 116 12.28 3.10 -3.67
CA ARG A 116 11.58 3.93 -2.69
C ARG A 116 10.85 5.10 -3.34
N LEU A 117 11.52 5.84 -4.22
CA LEU A 117 10.92 6.96 -4.96
C LEU A 117 9.72 6.53 -5.82
N LYS A 118 9.80 5.34 -6.45
CA LYS A 118 8.68 4.78 -7.22
C LYS A 118 7.47 4.51 -6.32
N LYS A 119 7.68 3.90 -5.16
CA LYS A 119 6.62 3.62 -4.18
C LYS A 119 6.02 4.89 -3.57
N ASN A 120 6.82 5.92 -3.34
CA ASN A 120 6.36 7.18 -2.74
C ASN A 120 5.20 7.83 -3.51
N LYS A 121 5.10 7.59 -4.83
CA LYS A 121 3.96 8.07 -5.66
C LYS A 121 2.59 7.53 -5.22
N GLU A 122 2.57 6.44 -4.49
CA GLU A 122 1.34 5.81 -4.00
C GLU A 122 0.85 6.48 -2.71
N HIS A 123 1.74 7.18 -1.98
CA HIS A 123 1.45 7.78 -0.70
C HIS A 123 1.04 9.25 -0.79
N LYS A 124 0.04 9.63 0.02
CA LYS A 124 -0.38 11.03 0.23
C LYS A 124 0.08 11.49 1.60
N ILE A 125 0.65 12.69 1.64
CA ILE A 125 1.10 13.33 2.88
C ILE A 125 0.30 14.63 3.07
N LEU A 126 -0.29 14.79 4.23
CA LEU A 126 -0.96 16.03 4.65
C LEU A 126 0.03 16.85 5.48
N VAL A 127 0.34 18.06 5.03
CA VAL A 127 1.20 19.02 5.72
C VAL A 127 0.34 20.10 6.36
N VAL A 128 0.51 20.27 7.68
CA VAL A 128 -0.24 21.22 8.51
C VAL A 128 0.73 22.15 9.20
N ASP A 129 0.75 23.43 8.82
CA ASP A 129 1.65 24.44 9.37
C ASP A 129 1.06 25.84 9.07
N ASP A 130 1.03 26.76 10.01
CA ASP A 130 0.44 28.10 9.82
C ASP A 130 1.34 29.02 8.97
N SER A 131 2.66 28.77 8.96
CA SER A 131 3.63 29.48 8.13
C SER A 131 3.56 29.04 6.67
N MET A 132 3.05 29.91 5.80
CA MET A 132 3.02 29.66 4.36
C MET A 132 4.41 29.33 3.79
N VAL A 133 5.45 29.98 4.28
CA VAL A 133 6.82 29.78 3.80
C VAL A 133 7.31 28.39 4.14
N PHE A 134 7.11 27.97 5.39
CA PHE A 134 7.54 26.67 5.86
C PHE A 134 6.71 25.54 5.22
N ARG A 135 5.40 25.75 5.08
CA ARG A 135 4.47 24.85 4.36
C ARG A 135 4.93 24.57 2.93
N LYS A 136 5.28 25.64 2.18
CA LYS A 136 5.81 25.52 0.80
C LYS A 136 7.16 24.82 0.75
N GLN A 137 8.02 25.04 1.75
CA GLN A 137 9.32 24.37 1.83
C GLN A 137 9.12 22.86 2.03
N MET A 138 8.29 22.45 2.99
CA MET A 138 7.99 21.03 3.22
C MET A 138 7.32 20.39 2.01
N GLN A 139 6.36 21.07 1.39
CA GLN A 139 5.72 20.63 0.16
C GLN A 139 6.76 20.35 -0.92
N SER A 140 7.65 21.31 -1.20
CA SER A 140 8.69 21.15 -2.21
C SER A 140 9.63 19.98 -1.90
N MET A 141 10.02 19.78 -0.63
CA MET A 141 10.86 18.66 -0.22
C MET A 141 10.17 17.31 -0.45
N LEU A 142 8.89 17.19 -0.10
CA LEU A 142 8.11 15.96 -0.25
C LEU A 142 7.79 15.66 -1.71
N GLU A 143 7.42 16.66 -2.50
CA GLU A 143 7.17 16.50 -3.94
C GLU A 143 8.45 16.09 -4.67
N ASN A 144 9.62 16.58 -4.26
CA ASN A 144 10.92 16.14 -4.79
C ASN A 144 11.23 14.67 -4.44
N MET A 145 10.61 14.13 -3.39
CA MET A 145 10.64 12.70 -3.04
C MET A 145 9.49 11.91 -3.71
N PHE A 146 8.75 12.51 -4.62
CA PHE A 146 7.60 11.96 -5.35
C PHE A 146 6.35 11.64 -4.52
N PHE A 147 6.21 12.18 -3.32
CA PHE A 147 4.95 12.08 -2.58
C PHE A 147 3.86 12.99 -3.16
N LYS A 148 2.60 12.58 -3.02
CA LYS A 148 1.45 13.46 -3.26
C LYS A 148 1.24 14.31 -2.01
N VAL A 149 1.17 15.61 -2.13
CA VAL A 149 1.13 16.51 -0.98
C VAL A 149 -0.15 17.35 -0.97
N ILE A 150 -0.81 17.38 0.18
CA ILE A 150 -1.92 18.29 0.48
C ILE A 150 -1.43 19.19 1.59
N THR A 151 -1.71 20.48 1.52
CA THR A 151 -1.27 21.46 2.52
C THR A 151 -2.45 22.23 3.09
N VAL A 152 -2.47 22.43 4.42
CA VAL A 152 -3.47 23.22 5.15
C VAL A 152 -2.81 24.09 6.21
N ALA A 153 -3.51 25.11 6.70
CA ALA A 153 -2.94 26.12 7.57
C ALA A 153 -3.07 25.79 9.07
N HIS A 154 -4.05 25.00 9.49
CA HIS A 154 -4.29 24.66 10.89
C HIS A 154 -5.04 23.33 11.07
N GLY A 155 -5.14 22.86 12.34
CA GLY A 155 -5.64 21.53 12.67
C GLY A 155 -7.09 21.26 12.25
N GLU A 156 -8.00 22.25 12.33
CA GLU A 156 -9.41 22.05 11.93
C GLU A 156 -9.53 21.75 10.42
N GLU A 157 -8.78 22.47 9.57
CA GLU A 157 -8.72 22.16 8.13
C GLU A 157 -8.19 20.75 7.89
N ALA A 158 -7.17 20.33 8.66
CA ALA A 158 -6.60 18.99 8.57
C ALA A 158 -7.62 17.90 8.87
N LEU A 159 -8.44 18.07 9.93
CA LEU A 159 -9.52 17.13 10.24
C LEU A 159 -10.59 17.10 9.14
N GLY A 160 -10.91 18.24 8.52
CA GLY A 160 -11.79 18.32 7.36
C GLY A 160 -11.27 17.51 6.17
N ILE A 161 -9.99 17.63 5.86
CA ILE A 161 -9.34 16.86 4.80
C ILE A 161 -9.35 15.36 5.13
N LEU A 162 -9.00 14.96 6.35
CA LEU A 162 -8.98 13.54 6.77
C LEU A 162 -10.38 12.88 6.74
N ASN A 163 -11.45 13.67 6.80
CA ASN A 163 -12.82 13.16 6.66
C ASN A 163 -13.27 13.04 5.19
N SER A 164 -12.70 13.83 4.29
CA SER A 164 -13.12 13.91 2.88
C SER A 164 -12.18 13.19 1.93
N VAL A 165 -10.92 12.99 2.29
CA VAL A 165 -9.89 12.35 1.48
C VAL A 165 -9.48 11.06 2.16
N SER A 166 -9.71 9.94 1.49
CA SER A 166 -9.17 8.63 1.89
C SER A 166 -7.69 8.53 1.51
N ASP A 167 -7.00 7.52 2.06
CA ASP A 167 -5.65 7.11 1.66
C ASP A 167 -4.52 8.12 1.98
N ILE A 168 -4.70 8.98 2.98
CA ILE A 168 -3.58 9.75 3.56
C ILE A 168 -2.73 8.81 4.41
N SER A 169 -1.44 8.70 4.07
CA SER A 169 -0.50 7.81 4.75
C SER A 169 0.21 8.47 5.93
N LEU A 170 0.42 9.80 5.85
CA LEU A 170 1.18 10.53 6.85
C LEU A 170 0.64 11.95 7.01
N VAL A 171 0.53 12.39 8.27
CA VAL A 171 0.30 13.79 8.65
C VAL A 171 1.59 14.35 9.20
N LEU A 172 2.06 15.44 8.62
CA LEU A 172 3.19 16.21 9.07
C LEU A 172 2.67 17.53 9.65
N THR A 173 2.77 17.72 10.96
CA THR A 173 2.16 18.87 11.64
C THR A 173 3.18 19.71 12.40
N ASP A 174 3.06 21.03 12.30
CA ASP A 174 3.74 21.91 13.24
C ASP A 174 3.11 21.80 14.62
N TYR A 175 3.86 22.13 15.66
CA TYR A 175 3.34 22.19 17.02
C TYR A 175 2.51 23.45 17.24
N HIS A 176 3.12 24.61 17.02
CA HIS A 176 2.54 25.89 17.32
C HIS A 176 1.67 26.41 16.17
N MET A 177 0.41 26.12 16.23
CA MET A 177 -0.56 26.62 15.25
C MET A 177 -1.74 27.30 15.97
N PRO A 178 -2.34 28.37 15.38
CA PRO A 178 -3.56 28.98 15.91
C PRO A 178 -4.76 28.01 15.77
N VAL A 179 -5.78 28.22 16.56
CA VAL A 179 -7.08 27.52 16.58
C VAL A 179 -6.97 26.12 17.17
N MET A 180 -6.14 25.26 16.60
CA MET A 180 -5.87 23.89 17.05
C MET A 180 -4.37 23.62 16.86
N ASP A 181 -3.66 23.36 17.95
CA ASP A 181 -2.23 23.05 17.90
C ASP A 181 -1.96 21.61 17.47
N GLY A 182 -0.67 21.27 17.24
CA GLY A 182 -0.28 19.96 16.74
C GLY A 182 -0.54 18.82 17.74
N LEU A 183 -0.57 19.11 19.04
CA LEU A 183 -0.86 18.13 20.09
C LEU A 183 -2.36 17.81 20.13
N GLU A 184 -3.20 18.83 20.10
CA GLU A 184 -4.66 18.70 20.02
C GLU A 184 -5.04 17.95 18.73
N LEU A 185 -4.48 18.35 17.58
CA LEU A 185 -4.70 17.66 16.30
C LEU A 185 -4.33 16.18 16.38
N THR A 186 -3.16 15.87 16.95
CA THR A 186 -2.71 14.47 17.12
C THR A 186 -3.71 13.69 17.96
N THR A 187 -4.17 14.26 19.06
CA THR A 187 -5.15 13.62 19.97
C THR A 187 -6.49 13.36 19.26
N GLU A 188 -7.00 14.33 18.50
CA GLU A 188 -8.24 14.16 17.73
C GLU A 188 -8.11 13.09 16.65
N ILE A 189 -6.99 13.07 15.89
CA ILE A 189 -6.73 12.04 14.90
C ILE A 189 -6.71 10.64 15.55
N ARG A 190 -6.10 10.50 16.73
CA ARG A 190 -5.96 9.18 17.44
C ARG A 190 -7.27 8.64 17.99
N LYS A 191 -8.34 9.43 18.07
CA LYS A 191 -9.68 8.91 18.36
C LYS A 191 -10.23 8.03 17.23
N LYS A 192 -9.78 8.25 15.99
CA LYS A 192 -10.28 7.55 14.80
C LYS A 192 -9.24 6.62 14.15
N TYR A 193 -7.96 6.99 14.15
CA TYR A 193 -6.87 6.29 13.49
C TYR A 193 -5.83 5.82 14.49
N THR A 194 -5.46 4.55 14.45
CA THR A 194 -4.34 4.04 15.24
C THR A 194 -2.99 4.47 14.65
N LYS A 195 -1.90 4.25 15.38
CA LYS A 195 -0.53 4.49 14.85
C LYS A 195 -0.20 3.63 13.62
N ASN A 196 -0.92 2.53 13.44
CA ASN A 196 -0.74 1.58 12.35
C ASN A 196 -1.57 1.93 11.10
N ASP A 197 -2.59 2.80 11.25
CA ASP A 197 -3.45 3.22 10.14
C ASP A 197 -2.97 4.51 9.50
N LEU A 198 -2.47 5.46 10.31
CA LEU A 198 -2.06 6.78 9.88
C LEU A 198 -0.84 7.23 10.69
N THR A 199 0.26 7.48 10.00
CA THR A 199 1.48 8.00 10.62
C THR A 199 1.33 9.50 10.93
N ILE A 200 1.78 9.95 12.11
CA ILE A 200 1.85 11.36 12.48
C ILE A 200 3.29 11.69 12.87
N ILE A 201 3.85 12.70 12.21
CA ILE A 201 5.16 13.27 12.56
C ILE A 201 4.92 14.72 12.96
N THR A 202 5.40 15.09 14.14
CA THR A 202 5.33 16.49 14.62
C THR A 202 6.66 17.20 14.38
N ILE A 203 6.58 18.48 14.04
CA ILE A 203 7.75 19.34 13.85
C ILE A 203 7.65 20.49 14.86
N SER A 204 8.73 20.79 15.58
CA SER A 204 8.74 21.93 16.50
C SER A 204 10.13 22.55 16.62
N GLY A 205 10.15 23.85 16.95
CA GLY A 205 11.35 24.62 17.26
C GLY A 205 11.73 24.61 18.74
N ASP A 206 10.89 24.03 19.60
CA ASP A 206 11.16 24.04 21.05
C ASP A 206 12.33 23.14 21.42
N ASN A 207 13.16 23.64 22.33
CA ASN A 207 14.34 22.95 22.82
C ASN A 207 14.09 22.12 24.08
N ASP A 208 12.82 21.89 24.43
CA ASP A 208 12.46 21.17 25.63
C ASP A 208 12.30 19.68 25.36
N ASP A 209 13.05 18.85 26.06
CA ASP A 209 12.94 17.38 25.98
C ASP A 209 11.56 16.88 26.44
N ASP A 210 10.87 17.63 27.32
CA ASP A 210 9.52 17.33 27.76
C ASP A 210 8.50 17.43 26.63
N THR A 211 8.68 18.35 25.69
CA THR A 211 7.81 18.51 24.51
C THR A 211 7.84 17.28 23.59
N THR A 212 9.03 16.74 23.33
CA THR A 212 9.19 15.50 22.54
C THR A 212 8.44 14.33 23.21
N ALA A 213 8.62 14.17 24.53
CA ALA A 213 7.96 13.10 25.27
C ALA A 213 6.42 13.25 25.26
N MET A 214 5.90 14.48 25.33
CA MET A 214 4.46 14.76 25.23
C MET A 214 3.90 14.29 23.89
N PHE A 215 4.53 14.60 22.75
CA PHE A 215 4.06 14.19 21.43
C PHE A 215 4.03 12.66 21.25
N LEU A 216 5.07 11.98 21.66
CA LEU A 216 5.13 10.52 21.57
C LEU A 216 4.06 9.86 22.47
N LYS A 217 3.80 10.43 23.65
CA LYS A 217 2.72 9.99 24.54
C LYS A 217 1.32 10.30 24.00
N SER A 218 1.12 11.41 23.31
CA SER A 218 -0.16 11.75 22.68
C SER A 218 -0.48 10.92 21.44
N GLY A 219 0.50 10.13 20.97
CA GLY A 219 0.28 9.21 19.88
C GLY A 219 1.00 9.56 18.57
N ALA A 220 1.86 10.56 18.52
CA ALA A 220 2.74 10.76 17.37
C ALA A 220 3.65 9.54 17.15
N ASN A 221 4.01 9.27 15.88
CA ASN A 221 4.92 8.20 15.52
C ASN A 221 6.37 8.66 15.62
N ASP A 222 6.65 9.90 15.25
CA ASP A 222 7.99 10.51 15.33
C ASP A 222 7.92 12.02 15.53
N TYR A 223 9.08 12.62 15.73
CA TYR A 223 9.26 14.06 15.99
C TYR A 223 10.49 14.58 15.25
N ILE A 224 10.38 15.76 14.64
CA ILE A 224 11.48 16.44 13.95
C ILE A 224 11.71 17.79 14.61
N LYS A 225 12.95 18.04 15.04
CA LYS A 225 13.35 19.31 15.69
C LYS A 225 13.83 20.31 14.64
N LYS A 226 13.32 21.54 14.71
CA LYS A 226 13.82 22.68 13.90
C LYS A 226 15.06 23.28 14.58
N PRO A 227 16.14 23.64 13.85
CA PRO A 227 16.34 23.43 12.42
C PRO A 227 16.80 22.01 12.11
N PHE A 228 16.36 21.45 10.99
CA PHE A 228 16.74 20.11 10.50
C PHE A 228 17.38 20.19 9.12
N SER A 229 18.19 19.19 8.78
CA SER A 229 18.73 19.03 7.43
C SER A 229 17.72 18.36 6.50
N LYS A 230 17.88 18.56 5.18
CA LYS A 230 17.09 17.87 4.18
C LYS A 230 17.25 16.33 4.28
N GLU A 231 18.46 15.87 4.58
CA GLU A 231 18.77 14.46 4.76
C GLU A 231 18.03 13.87 5.97
N GLU A 232 18.07 14.56 7.13
CA GLU A 232 17.32 14.12 8.32
C GLU A 232 15.83 14.04 8.05
N PHE A 233 15.25 15.07 7.43
CA PHE A 233 13.84 15.11 7.06
C PHE A 233 13.49 13.93 6.14
N SER A 234 14.24 13.72 5.06
CA SER A 234 13.99 12.65 4.10
C SER A 234 14.09 11.26 4.74
N CYS A 235 15.10 11.03 5.59
CA CYS A 235 15.27 9.77 6.31
C CYS A 235 14.07 9.48 7.23
N ARG A 236 13.61 10.45 8.03
CA ARG A 236 12.50 10.25 8.97
C ARG A 236 11.19 9.99 8.24
N ILE A 237 10.90 10.73 7.17
CA ILE A 237 9.70 10.51 6.35
C ILE A 237 9.74 9.11 5.73
N ASN A 238 10.83 8.73 5.04
CA ASN A 238 10.94 7.42 4.41
C ASN A 238 10.84 6.26 5.42
N ASN A 239 11.53 6.35 6.57
CA ASN A 239 11.48 5.32 7.61
C ASN A 239 10.05 5.17 8.18
N SER A 240 9.35 6.27 8.38
CA SER A 240 7.98 6.25 8.89
C SER A 240 6.98 5.65 7.89
N ILE A 241 7.13 5.97 6.60
CA ILE A 241 6.32 5.37 5.55
C ILE A 241 6.65 3.87 5.38
N GLU A 242 7.93 3.51 5.41
CA GLU A 242 8.34 2.10 5.34
C GLU A 242 7.81 1.28 6.53
N ALA A 243 7.84 1.84 7.73
CA ALA A 243 7.23 1.20 8.90
C ALA A 243 5.72 0.98 8.72
N LEU A 244 4.99 1.95 8.18
CA LEU A 244 3.57 1.84 7.86
C LEU A 244 3.32 0.72 6.82
N GLU A 245 4.09 0.68 5.73
CA GLU A 245 4.01 -0.36 4.70
C GLU A 245 4.27 -1.76 5.27
N ASN A 246 5.29 -1.88 6.13
CA ASN A 246 5.65 -3.14 6.76
C ASN A 246 4.53 -3.63 7.69
N ILE A 247 3.95 -2.74 8.50
CA ILE A 247 2.78 -3.07 9.34
C ILE A 247 1.61 -3.53 8.46
N TYR A 248 1.29 -2.80 7.40
CA TYR A 248 0.24 -3.17 6.46
C TYR A 248 0.49 -4.55 5.83
N THR A 249 1.72 -4.82 5.41
CA THR A 249 2.12 -6.10 4.82
C THR A 249 1.98 -7.24 5.83
N ILE A 250 2.52 -7.07 7.06
CA ILE A 250 2.43 -8.06 8.14
C ILE A 250 0.96 -8.32 8.50
N THR A 251 0.16 -7.26 8.63
CA THR A 251 -1.26 -7.36 8.96
C THR A 251 -2.03 -8.09 7.87
N ASN A 252 -1.76 -7.79 6.60
CA ASN A 252 -2.38 -8.49 5.48
C ASN A 252 -1.99 -9.98 5.46
N HIS A 253 -0.71 -10.31 5.60
CA HIS A 253 -0.26 -11.71 5.68
C HIS A 253 -0.89 -12.45 6.87
N ALA A 254 -1.05 -11.76 8.00
CA ALA A 254 -1.68 -12.32 9.18
C ALA A 254 -3.19 -12.54 9.02
N ASN A 255 -3.88 -11.75 8.22
CA ASN A 255 -5.33 -11.68 8.12
C ASN A 255 -5.90 -12.30 6.84
N ARG A 256 -5.06 -12.57 5.84
CA ARG A 256 -5.51 -13.14 4.57
C ARG A 256 -5.05 -14.58 4.39
N ASP A 257 -5.81 -15.31 3.61
CA ASP A 257 -5.43 -16.65 3.12
C ASP A 257 -4.43 -16.49 1.97
N PHE A 258 -3.31 -17.20 2.05
CA PHE A 258 -2.18 -17.05 1.13
C PHE A 258 -2.51 -17.45 -0.32
N LEU A 259 -3.43 -18.39 -0.51
CA LEU A 259 -3.80 -18.89 -1.84
C LEU A 259 -4.79 -17.95 -2.51
N THR A 260 -5.83 -17.55 -1.80
CA THR A 260 -6.97 -16.83 -2.38
C THR A 260 -6.90 -15.31 -2.21
N GLY A 261 -6.09 -14.81 -1.26
CA GLY A 261 -6.07 -13.41 -0.87
C GLY A 261 -7.37 -12.91 -0.19
N LEU A 262 -8.36 -13.76 0.03
CA LEU A 262 -9.53 -13.47 0.87
C LEU A 262 -9.11 -13.43 2.34
N TYR A 263 -9.98 -12.97 3.22
CA TYR A 263 -9.70 -13.05 4.65
C TYR A 263 -9.57 -14.51 5.09
N ASN A 264 -8.73 -14.77 6.08
CA ASN A 264 -8.60 -16.08 6.69
C ASN A 264 -9.60 -16.23 7.86
N ARG A 265 -9.73 -17.46 8.37
CA ARG A 265 -10.61 -17.80 9.49
C ARG A 265 -10.36 -16.93 10.72
N ARG A 266 -9.09 -16.64 11.05
CA ARG A 266 -8.73 -15.83 12.21
C ARG A 266 -9.27 -14.40 12.09
N TYR A 267 -9.07 -13.76 10.95
CA TYR A 267 -9.61 -12.42 10.70
C TYR A 267 -11.13 -12.39 10.79
N PHE A 268 -11.80 -13.42 10.23
CA PHE A 268 -13.25 -13.54 10.29
C PHE A 268 -13.73 -13.45 11.73
N PHE A 269 -13.27 -14.32 12.62
CA PHE A 269 -13.73 -14.33 14.01
C PHE A 269 -13.37 -13.05 14.76
N ASN A 270 -12.15 -12.53 14.61
CA ASN A 270 -11.72 -11.30 15.28
C ASN A 270 -12.60 -10.09 14.93
N ASN A 271 -13.14 -10.03 13.70
CA ASN A 271 -13.99 -8.92 13.25
C ASN A 271 -15.47 -9.20 13.38
N MET A 272 -15.87 -10.47 13.32
CA MET A 272 -17.29 -10.83 13.41
C MET A 272 -17.82 -10.83 14.82
N PHE A 273 -17.03 -11.21 15.85
CA PHE A 273 -17.51 -11.15 17.23
C PHE A 273 -17.99 -9.76 17.65
N PRO A 274 -17.17 -8.70 17.53
CA PRO A 274 -17.64 -7.35 17.90
C PRO A 274 -18.79 -6.85 17.03
N TYR A 275 -18.76 -7.19 15.73
CA TYR A 275 -19.84 -6.80 14.81
C TYR A 275 -21.15 -7.50 15.16
N PHE A 276 -21.11 -8.82 15.45
CA PHE A 276 -22.28 -9.64 15.75
C PHE A 276 -23.01 -9.12 17.00
N GLU A 277 -22.28 -8.88 18.09
CA GLU A 277 -22.84 -8.33 19.33
C GLU A 277 -23.54 -7.00 19.09
N LYS A 278 -22.88 -6.12 18.34
CA LYS A 278 -23.46 -4.82 17.99
C LYS A 278 -24.68 -4.95 17.07
N ALA A 279 -24.59 -5.77 16.03
CA ALA A 279 -25.66 -5.93 15.06
C ALA A 279 -26.94 -6.53 15.67
N ILE A 280 -26.77 -7.47 16.61
CA ILE A 280 -27.92 -8.02 17.40
C ILE A 280 -28.54 -6.92 18.28
N ALA A 281 -27.71 -6.15 19.00
CA ALA A 281 -28.19 -5.07 19.85
C ALA A 281 -28.93 -3.97 19.07
N ASP A 282 -28.41 -3.61 17.89
CA ASP A 282 -28.96 -2.57 17.03
C ASP A 282 -30.07 -3.10 16.09
N SER A 283 -30.39 -4.38 16.14
CA SER A 283 -31.33 -5.07 15.23
C SER A 283 -30.98 -4.89 13.73
N GLU A 284 -29.69 -4.86 13.43
CA GLU A 284 -29.19 -4.80 12.06
C GLU A 284 -29.50 -6.11 11.30
N LYS A 285 -29.85 -5.99 10.04
CA LYS A 285 -30.10 -7.18 9.17
C LYS A 285 -28.79 -7.65 8.57
N PHE A 286 -28.44 -8.90 8.79
CA PHE A 286 -27.32 -9.56 8.14
C PHE A 286 -27.61 -11.05 7.93
N THR A 287 -26.87 -11.67 7.02
CA THR A 287 -27.02 -13.09 6.65
C THR A 287 -25.66 -13.74 6.70
N ILE A 288 -25.59 -14.94 7.25
CA ILE A 288 -24.36 -15.77 7.29
C ILE A 288 -24.53 -16.94 6.32
N ALA A 289 -23.52 -17.22 5.50
CA ALA A 289 -23.51 -18.36 4.61
C ALA A 289 -22.18 -19.12 4.68
N VAL A 290 -22.27 -20.45 4.63
CA VAL A 290 -21.12 -21.34 4.44
C VAL A 290 -21.21 -21.98 3.06
N ILE A 291 -20.09 -21.94 2.33
CA ILE A 291 -19.99 -22.45 0.95
C ILE A 291 -18.88 -23.48 0.89
N ASP A 292 -19.11 -24.55 0.12
CA ASP A 292 -18.12 -25.61 -0.10
C ASP A 292 -18.14 -26.07 -1.56
N ILE A 293 -16.96 -26.40 -2.10
CA ILE A 293 -16.83 -26.88 -3.49
C ILE A 293 -17.21 -28.35 -3.56
N ASP A 294 -18.21 -28.63 -4.35
CA ASP A 294 -18.73 -29.99 -4.52
C ASP A 294 -17.67 -30.93 -5.13
N TYR A 295 -17.51 -32.09 -4.51
CA TYR A 295 -16.58 -33.14 -4.95
C TYR A 295 -15.11 -32.69 -5.06
N PHE A 296 -14.66 -31.71 -4.27
CA PHE A 296 -13.32 -31.14 -4.36
C PHE A 296 -12.22 -32.18 -4.24
N LYS A 297 -12.36 -33.15 -3.31
CA LYS A 297 -11.43 -34.27 -3.21
C LYS A 297 -11.28 -35.04 -4.53
N LYS A 298 -12.38 -35.28 -5.25
CA LYS A 298 -12.33 -35.95 -6.57
C LYS A 298 -11.57 -35.12 -7.60
N ILE A 299 -11.70 -33.80 -7.56
CA ILE A 299 -10.93 -32.89 -8.44
C ILE A 299 -9.44 -33.05 -8.14
N ASN A 300 -9.03 -32.99 -6.87
CA ASN A 300 -7.63 -33.20 -6.48
C ASN A 300 -7.09 -34.58 -6.85
N ASP A 301 -7.88 -35.65 -6.59
CA ASP A 301 -7.46 -37.02 -6.89
C ASP A 301 -7.34 -37.26 -8.41
N THR A 302 -8.10 -36.54 -9.24
CA THR A 302 -8.11 -36.71 -10.70
C THR A 302 -7.07 -35.84 -11.42
N TYR A 303 -6.93 -34.56 -10.99
CA TYR A 303 -6.19 -33.52 -11.71
C TYR A 303 -4.98 -32.99 -10.95
N GLY A 304 -4.79 -33.44 -9.69
CA GLY A 304 -3.73 -32.95 -8.81
C GLY A 304 -4.07 -31.67 -8.05
N HIS A 305 -3.30 -31.42 -6.98
CA HIS A 305 -3.54 -30.29 -6.07
C HIS A 305 -3.38 -28.92 -6.73
N GLU A 306 -2.50 -28.77 -7.70
CA GLU A 306 -2.32 -27.51 -8.44
C GLU A 306 -3.62 -27.07 -9.16
N ILE A 307 -4.32 -28.03 -9.72
CA ILE A 307 -5.61 -27.76 -10.36
C ILE A 307 -6.70 -27.49 -9.31
N GLY A 308 -6.68 -28.19 -8.18
CA GLY A 308 -7.52 -27.86 -7.04
C GLY A 308 -7.35 -26.42 -6.55
N ASP A 309 -6.10 -25.98 -6.44
CA ASP A 309 -5.77 -24.59 -6.08
C ASP A 309 -6.31 -23.58 -7.11
N ARG A 310 -6.26 -23.90 -8.39
CA ARG A 310 -6.88 -23.07 -9.45
C ARG A 310 -8.39 -22.99 -9.32
N VAL A 311 -9.06 -24.10 -8.97
CA VAL A 311 -10.51 -24.13 -8.71
C VAL A 311 -10.88 -23.27 -7.51
N ILE A 312 -10.14 -23.40 -6.40
CA ILE A 312 -10.30 -22.55 -5.21
C ILE A 312 -10.14 -21.05 -5.56
N ASN A 313 -9.10 -20.70 -6.32
CA ASN A 313 -8.87 -19.31 -6.75
C ASN A 313 -9.99 -18.78 -7.64
N ASN A 314 -10.52 -19.59 -8.55
CA ASN A 314 -11.67 -19.21 -9.38
C ASN A 314 -12.92 -18.92 -8.53
N LEU A 315 -13.21 -19.75 -7.52
CA LEU A 315 -14.31 -19.48 -6.59
C LEU A 315 -14.05 -18.16 -5.82
N ALA A 316 -12.84 -17.98 -5.29
CA ALA A 316 -12.47 -16.76 -4.57
C ALA A 316 -12.66 -15.49 -5.41
N ASP A 317 -12.31 -15.51 -6.70
CA ASP A 317 -12.51 -14.40 -7.64
C ASP A 317 -13.99 -14.14 -7.91
N ILE A 318 -14.78 -15.18 -8.05
CA ILE A 318 -16.25 -15.06 -8.18
C ILE A 318 -16.81 -14.41 -6.92
N LEU A 319 -16.42 -14.86 -5.73
CA LEU A 319 -16.88 -14.29 -4.47
C LEU A 319 -16.49 -12.82 -4.36
N ARG A 320 -15.21 -12.48 -4.60
CA ARG A 320 -14.69 -11.09 -4.54
C ARG A 320 -15.45 -10.13 -5.45
N THR A 321 -15.87 -10.57 -6.63
CA THR A 321 -16.57 -9.73 -7.62
C THR A 321 -18.08 -9.62 -7.42
N ASN A 322 -18.68 -10.47 -6.55
CA ASN A 322 -20.14 -10.49 -6.32
C ASN A 322 -20.54 -10.08 -4.89
N ILE A 323 -19.57 -9.70 -4.06
CA ILE A 323 -19.76 -9.29 -2.66
C ILE A 323 -19.31 -7.84 -2.53
N SER A 324 -20.01 -7.02 -1.73
CA SER A 324 -19.69 -5.61 -1.50
C SER A 324 -18.50 -5.43 -0.56
N GLN A 325 -17.93 -4.22 -0.51
CA GLN A 325 -16.80 -3.92 0.37
C GLN A 325 -17.14 -3.99 1.86
N ASP A 326 -18.40 -3.76 2.21
CA ASP A 326 -18.86 -3.81 3.61
C ASP A 326 -19.11 -5.24 4.10
N ASP A 327 -19.27 -6.19 3.17
CA ASP A 327 -19.47 -7.59 3.49
C ASP A 327 -18.14 -8.27 3.87
N ILE A 328 -18.22 -9.39 4.56
CA ILE A 328 -17.04 -10.18 4.93
C ILE A 328 -17.06 -11.49 4.17
N VAL A 329 -15.96 -11.80 3.48
CA VAL A 329 -15.74 -13.11 2.87
C VAL A 329 -14.40 -13.67 3.34
N ALA A 330 -14.42 -14.89 3.86
CA ALA A 330 -13.25 -15.56 4.39
C ALA A 330 -13.18 -17.02 3.92
N ARG A 331 -11.95 -17.50 3.69
CA ARG A 331 -11.70 -18.92 3.53
C ARG A 331 -11.44 -19.54 4.91
N PHE A 332 -12.24 -20.54 5.27
CA PHE A 332 -12.13 -21.21 6.58
C PHE A 332 -11.06 -22.31 6.59
N GLY A 333 -10.79 -22.92 5.44
CA GLY A 333 -9.79 -23.94 5.20
C GLY A 333 -10.18 -24.87 4.08
N GLY A 334 -9.23 -25.56 3.46
CA GLY A 334 -9.52 -26.46 2.35
C GLY A 334 -10.34 -25.78 1.24
N GLU A 335 -11.55 -26.29 1.00
CA GLU A 335 -12.52 -25.80 0.02
C GLU A 335 -13.69 -25.00 0.61
N GLU A 336 -13.63 -24.66 1.92
CA GLU A 336 -14.72 -24.03 2.65
C GLU A 336 -14.54 -22.50 2.76
N PHE A 337 -15.65 -21.77 2.54
CA PHE A 337 -15.73 -20.32 2.63
C PHE A 337 -16.91 -19.90 3.51
N CYS A 338 -16.72 -18.86 4.30
CA CYS A 338 -17.77 -18.23 5.08
C CYS A 338 -17.97 -16.78 4.65
N ILE A 339 -19.23 -16.38 4.51
CA ILE A 339 -19.63 -15.08 4.00
C ILE A 339 -20.64 -14.46 4.96
N VAL A 340 -20.47 -13.17 5.23
CA VAL A 340 -21.46 -12.36 5.93
C VAL A 340 -21.86 -11.20 5.05
N LEU A 341 -23.11 -11.18 4.65
CA LEU A 341 -23.73 -10.06 3.95
C LEU A 341 -24.40 -9.14 4.95
N LYS A 342 -24.04 -7.85 4.94
CA LYS A 342 -24.55 -6.83 5.86
C LYS A 342 -25.63 -5.98 5.21
N ASN A 343 -26.54 -5.46 6.04
CA ASN A 343 -27.60 -4.53 5.60
C ASN A 343 -28.40 -5.06 4.40
N ILE A 344 -28.77 -6.33 4.45
CA ILE A 344 -29.43 -7.03 3.33
C ILE A 344 -30.73 -7.71 3.80
N THR A 345 -31.74 -7.75 2.92
CA THR A 345 -32.95 -8.55 3.19
C THR A 345 -32.75 -10.03 2.83
N PRO A 346 -33.53 -10.96 3.45
CA PRO A 346 -33.43 -12.38 3.12
C PRO A 346 -33.58 -12.68 1.62
N GLU A 347 -34.51 -12.03 0.93
CA GLU A 347 -34.73 -12.23 -0.50
C GLU A 347 -33.55 -11.77 -1.35
N GLN A 348 -32.97 -10.62 -0.98
CA GLN A 348 -31.78 -10.09 -1.65
C GLN A 348 -30.58 -10.99 -1.43
N ALA A 349 -30.41 -11.53 -0.21
CA ALA A 349 -29.31 -12.45 0.12
C ALA A 349 -29.42 -13.74 -0.70
N LEU A 350 -30.59 -14.38 -0.72
CA LEU A 350 -30.84 -15.58 -1.54
C LEU A 350 -30.59 -15.32 -3.02
N SER A 351 -31.08 -14.20 -3.54
CA SER A 351 -30.85 -13.83 -4.95
C SER A 351 -29.35 -13.65 -5.25
N ARG A 352 -28.57 -13.10 -4.32
CA ARG A 352 -27.12 -12.91 -4.48
C ARG A 352 -26.39 -14.26 -4.46
N PHE A 353 -26.70 -15.14 -3.51
CA PHE A 353 -26.10 -16.48 -3.44
C PHE A 353 -26.46 -17.34 -4.64
N GLU A 354 -27.70 -17.23 -5.16
CA GLU A 354 -28.09 -17.95 -6.36
C GLU A 354 -27.28 -17.50 -7.59
N LYS A 355 -27.09 -16.20 -7.77
CA LYS A 355 -26.20 -15.67 -8.83
C LYS A 355 -24.76 -16.18 -8.69
N ILE A 356 -24.23 -16.28 -7.46
CA ILE A 356 -22.91 -16.85 -7.20
C ILE A 356 -22.89 -18.33 -7.61
N ARG A 357 -23.84 -19.14 -7.17
CA ARG A 357 -23.95 -20.55 -7.51
C ARG A 357 -24.01 -20.77 -9.01
N GLU A 358 -24.92 -20.04 -9.73
CA GLU A 358 -25.01 -20.11 -11.18
C GLU A 358 -23.74 -19.72 -11.90
N LYS A 359 -23.06 -18.66 -11.42
CA LYS A 359 -21.80 -18.21 -12.00
C LYS A 359 -20.71 -19.26 -11.85
N VAL A 360 -20.62 -19.91 -10.67
CA VAL A 360 -19.69 -21.02 -10.45
C VAL A 360 -19.99 -22.19 -11.40
N GLN A 361 -21.25 -22.64 -11.47
CA GLN A 361 -21.67 -23.72 -12.35
C GLN A 361 -21.35 -23.49 -13.82
N ASN A 362 -21.38 -22.22 -14.26
CA ASN A 362 -21.11 -21.83 -15.65
C ASN A 362 -19.63 -21.51 -15.90
N THR A 363 -18.79 -21.47 -14.85
CA THR A 363 -17.37 -21.20 -14.98
C THR A 363 -16.63 -22.44 -15.47
N ILE A 364 -15.67 -22.21 -16.37
CA ILE A 364 -14.81 -23.24 -16.92
C ILE A 364 -13.37 -22.94 -16.52
N VAL A 365 -12.72 -23.88 -15.86
CA VAL A 365 -11.28 -23.85 -15.59
C VAL A 365 -10.57 -24.59 -16.71
N SER A 366 -9.84 -23.86 -17.56
CA SER A 366 -9.08 -24.46 -18.67
C SER A 366 -7.74 -24.99 -18.18
N LEU A 367 -7.37 -26.19 -18.61
CA LEU A 367 -6.07 -26.80 -18.36
C LEU A 367 -5.09 -26.54 -19.52
N GLU A 368 -3.82 -26.79 -19.30
CA GLU A 368 -2.77 -26.61 -20.33
C GLU A 368 -2.94 -27.59 -21.54
N ASN A 369 -3.57 -28.74 -21.31
CA ASN A 369 -3.87 -29.76 -22.33
C ASN A 369 -5.22 -29.52 -23.04
N GLU A 370 -5.80 -28.30 -22.98
CA GLU A 370 -7.11 -27.92 -23.52
C GLU A 370 -8.32 -28.59 -22.85
N GLU A 371 -8.13 -29.45 -21.85
CA GLU A 371 -9.24 -29.97 -21.05
C GLU A 371 -9.93 -28.85 -20.26
N LYS A 372 -11.24 -29.04 -20.01
CA LYS A 372 -12.12 -28.08 -19.38
C LYS A 372 -12.77 -28.70 -18.15
N ILE A 373 -12.53 -28.14 -16.99
CA ILE A 373 -13.14 -28.59 -15.75
C ILE A 373 -14.31 -27.65 -15.42
N LYS A 374 -15.45 -28.25 -15.09
CA LYS A 374 -16.59 -27.58 -14.45
C LYS A 374 -16.69 -28.05 -13.01
N PHE A 375 -17.05 -27.15 -12.14
CA PHE A 375 -17.29 -27.45 -10.73
C PHE A 375 -18.55 -26.73 -10.25
N THR A 376 -19.09 -27.17 -9.14
CA THR A 376 -20.27 -26.58 -8.51
C THR A 376 -19.99 -26.33 -7.03
N VAL A 377 -20.87 -25.61 -6.37
CA VAL A 377 -20.81 -25.33 -4.93
C VAL A 377 -22.15 -25.64 -4.29
N SER A 378 -22.10 -26.13 -3.06
CA SER A 378 -23.25 -26.19 -2.16
C SER A 378 -23.16 -25.03 -1.17
N ILE A 379 -24.30 -24.45 -0.79
CA ILE A 379 -24.38 -23.26 0.06
C ILE A 379 -25.42 -23.48 1.15
N GLY A 380 -25.03 -23.29 2.39
CA GLY A 380 -25.95 -23.19 3.52
C GLY A 380 -26.10 -21.72 3.92
N VAL A 381 -27.30 -21.19 3.92
CA VAL A 381 -27.60 -19.78 4.18
C VAL A 381 -28.47 -19.64 5.43
N LEU A 382 -27.94 -19.01 6.45
CA LEU A 382 -28.68 -18.63 7.65
C LEU A 382 -29.19 -17.19 7.48
N LEU A 383 -30.49 -17.05 7.23
CA LEU A 383 -31.15 -15.77 7.01
C LEU A 383 -31.44 -15.00 8.29
N HIS A 384 -31.65 -15.73 9.39
CA HIS A 384 -31.91 -15.18 10.71
C HIS A 384 -30.86 -15.72 11.69
N PRO A 385 -29.93 -14.84 12.16
CA PRO A 385 -28.89 -15.25 13.10
C PRO A 385 -29.45 -15.82 14.40
N GLU A 386 -28.72 -16.75 15.02
CA GLU A 386 -28.99 -17.32 16.33
C GLU A 386 -28.52 -16.37 17.45
N GLU A 387 -28.58 -16.83 18.71
CA GLU A 387 -28.17 -16.02 19.88
C GLU A 387 -26.66 -15.73 19.88
N THR A 388 -25.85 -16.64 19.36
CA THR A 388 -24.40 -16.50 19.29
C THR A 388 -23.86 -16.65 17.87
N LEU A 389 -22.67 -16.09 17.61
CA LEU A 389 -21.99 -16.23 16.32
C LEU A 389 -21.66 -17.69 16.01
N GLU A 390 -21.21 -18.44 17.04
CA GLU A 390 -20.88 -19.85 16.88
C GLU A 390 -22.10 -20.69 16.52
N GLU A 391 -23.23 -20.49 17.19
CA GLU A 391 -24.48 -21.18 16.86
C GLU A 391 -24.96 -20.83 15.45
N SER A 392 -24.86 -19.57 15.07
CA SER A 392 -25.19 -19.10 13.73
C SER A 392 -24.35 -19.78 12.64
N ILE A 393 -23.05 -19.91 12.86
CA ILE A 393 -22.15 -20.60 11.92
C ILE A 393 -22.48 -22.10 11.89
N ASN A 394 -22.70 -22.73 13.02
CA ASN A 394 -23.07 -24.15 13.08
C ASN A 394 -24.39 -24.44 12.35
N GLN A 395 -25.38 -23.56 12.47
CA GLN A 395 -26.65 -23.69 11.72
C GLN A 395 -26.44 -23.53 10.21
N ALA A 396 -25.62 -22.55 9.77
CA ALA A 396 -25.28 -22.42 8.36
C ALA A 396 -24.54 -23.67 7.83
N ASP A 397 -23.69 -24.30 8.64
CA ASP A 397 -22.99 -25.53 8.28
C ASP A 397 -23.97 -26.73 8.18
N MET A 398 -24.94 -26.83 9.10
CA MET A 398 -26.01 -27.83 8.99
C MET A 398 -26.85 -27.67 7.70
N LEU A 399 -27.15 -26.44 7.29
CA LEU A 399 -27.82 -26.15 6.03
C LEU A 399 -26.94 -26.53 4.83
N LEU A 400 -25.63 -26.25 4.87
CA LEU A 400 -24.67 -26.71 3.88
C LEU A 400 -24.64 -28.25 3.77
N TYR A 401 -24.64 -28.93 4.91
CA TYR A 401 -24.72 -30.39 4.93
C TYR A 401 -25.99 -30.90 4.24
N ASN A 402 -27.14 -30.27 4.52
CA ASN A 402 -28.41 -30.59 3.84
C ASN A 402 -28.33 -30.36 2.33
N ALA A 403 -27.71 -29.25 1.89
CA ALA A 403 -27.46 -28.97 0.47
C ALA A 403 -26.65 -30.09 -0.21
N LYS A 404 -25.62 -30.60 0.48
CA LYS A 404 -24.81 -31.73 -0.01
C LYS A 404 -25.59 -33.05 -0.06
N GLN A 405 -26.44 -33.30 0.93
CA GLN A 405 -27.29 -34.53 0.96
C GLN A 405 -28.41 -34.50 -0.08
N ASN A 406 -29.02 -33.34 -0.33
CA ASN A 406 -30.12 -33.15 -1.24
C ASN A 406 -29.70 -33.10 -2.72
N GLY A 407 -28.44 -33.41 -3.05
CA GLY A 407 -27.97 -33.56 -4.42
C GLY A 407 -26.94 -32.53 -4.87
N ARG A 408 -26.43 -31.70 -3.96
CA ARG A 408 -25.39 -30.67 -4.23
C ARG A 408 -25.84 -29.57 -5.21
N ASN A 409 -24.91 -28.67 -5.57
CA ASN A 409 -25.16 -27.57 -6.50
C ASN A 409 -26.45 -26.80 -6.20
N ARG A 410 -26.65 -26.44 -4.94
CA ARG A 410 -27.85 -25.79 -4.44
C ARG A 410 -27.63 -24.96 -3.21
N ILE A 411 -28.65 -24.19 -2.87
CA ILE A 411 -28.77 -23.45 -1.63
C ILE A 411 -29.78 -24.12 -0.74
N GLU A 412 -29.46 -24.30 0.53
CA GLU A 412 -30.45 -24.61 1.58
C GLU A 412 -30.42 -23.45 2.60
N HIS A 413 -31.60 -23.08 3.10
CA HIS A 413 -31.74 -21.96 4.05
C HIS A 413 -32.82 -22.27 5.11
N ASN A 414 -32.82 -21.49 6.22
CA ASN A 414 -33.85 -21.51 7.26
C ASN A 414 -35.02 -20.60 6.95
#